data_acd9a4722a46f3052f3d32d93bab7ef6
#
_entry.id   acd9a4722a46f3052f3d32d93bab7ef6
#
_cell.length_a   1.000
_cell.length_b   1.000
_cell.length_c   1.000
_cell.angle_alpha   90.00
_cell.angle_beta   90.00
_cell.angle_gamma   90.00
#
_symmetry.space_group_name_H-M   'P 1'
#
loop_
_entity.id
_entity.type
_entity.pdbx_description
1 polymer ?
#
loop_
_entity_poly.entity_id
_entity_poly.type
_entity_poly.pdbx_seq_one_letter_code
_entity_poly.pdbx_strand_id
1 'polypeptide(L)'
;GNVYVGGLVAGKYGLRAKFKDVHADAYVLADVLRTDGHRLRPLLPDTPATVALRASVRARKDLVRARVRIVQQLSAHLERVFPGAVDLFADLDSPIAQAFLTRFPSAERAAWLGPRRFEAWLIGQRYPGRRTGAELHARLVAAPAGVTGPEADPLAAVTLGYVRAIAAVREQIGVLETRIAEQLALHPDGTIFTSLPRSGTVRAAALLAEIGDCRERFPTPEALACLAGAAPSTRQSGQHRAVTFRWACDKKLRDALLDFAEDSRFANEWAADIYRRAIERGKRHPHAGRILARAWVDVIWRCWQDRVPYDPAKHRALQRLVLAPAA
;
A
#
# COMPACT_ATOMS: atom_id res chain seq x y z
N GLY A 1 8.78 17.18 -5.81
CA GLY A 1 9.85 16.94 -4.88
C GLY A 1 9.75 17.92 -3.73
N ASN A 2 9.29 17.48 -2.56
CA ASN A 2 9.33 18.29 -1.36
C ASN A 2 10.77 18.31 -0.85
N VAL A 3 11.47 19.39 -1.14
CA VAL A 3 12.76 19.67 -0.51
C VAL A 3 12.49 20.09 0.92
N TYR A 4 12.94 19.29 1.89
CA TYR A 4 12.88 19.64 3.31
C TYR A 4 13.95 20.68 3.64
N VAL A 5 13.75 21.91 3.19
CA VAL A 5 14.58 23.07 3.52
C VAL A 5 14.03 23.77 4.78
N GLY A 6 12.84 23.44 5.24
CA GLY A 6 12.11 24.14 6.27
C GLY A 6 12.80 24.28 7.65
N GLY A 7 13.64 23.34 8.06
CA GLY A 7 14.32 23.42 9.35
C GLY A 7 15.60 24.26 9.35
N LEU A 8 16.37 24.24 8.25
CA LEU A 8 17.61 25.01 8.10
C LEU A 8 17.31 26.49 7.77
N VAL A 9 16.26 26.71 6.98
CA VAL A 9 15.86 28.05 6.52
C VAL A 9 15.14 28.82 7.61
N ALA A 10 14.29 28.22 8.41
CA ALA A 10 13.62 28.87 9.53
C ALA A 10 14.63 29.44 10.57
N GLY A 11 15.75 28.75 10.80
CA GLY A 11 16.80 29.22 11.70
C GLY A 11 17.59 30.41 11.15
N LYS A 12 17.86 30.44 9.83
CA LYS A 12 18.68 31.47 9.20
C LYS A 12 17.94 32.79 8.98
N TYR A 13 16.63 32.76 8.76
CA TYR A 13 15.83 33.94 8.43
C TYR A 13 14.84 34.38 9.52
N GLY A 14 14.86 33.77 10.70
CA GLY A 14 14.01 34.16 11.85
C GLY A 14 12.50 34.03 11.61
N LEU A 15 12.08 33.35 10.57
CA LEU A 15 10.67 33.21 10.17
C LEU A 15 9.95 32.24 11.08
N ARG A 16 9.16 32.73 12.03
CA ARG A 16 8.12 31.99 12.70
C ARG A 16 6.98 31.78 11.68
N ALA A 17 6.97 30.61 11.05
CA ALA A 17 6.00 30.24 10.02
C ALA A 17 4.56 30.18 10.59
N LYS A 18 3.85 31.29 10.63
CA LYS A 18 2.40 31.35 10.84
C LYS A 18 1.61 31.53 9.54
N PHE A 19 2.26 31.87 8.43
CA PHE A 19 1.62 32.03 7.13
C PHE A 19 2.42 31.27 6.08
N LYS A 20 1.74 30.38 5.33
CA LYS A 20 2.27 29.78 4.11
C LYS A 20 2.11 30.81 2.98
N ASP A 21 3.13 31.63 2.77
CA ASP A 21 3.23 32.46 1.60
C ASP A 21 4.12 31.75 0.57
N VAL A 22 3.50 31.34 -0.55
CA VAL A 22 4.16 30.63 -1.64
C VAL A 22 5.27 31.48 -2.27
N HIS A 23 5.12 32.80 -2.31
CA HIS A 23 6.14 33.71 -2.84
C HIS A 23 7.34 33.83 -1.91
N ALA A 24 7.10 33.90 -0.59
CA ALA A 24 8.16 33.91 0.41
C ALA A 24 8.94 32.58 0.42
N ASP A 25 8.23 31.43 0.31
CA ASP A 25 8.86 30.11 0.21
C ASP A 25 9.72 30.00 -1.08
N ALA A 26 9.22 30.49 -2.21
CA ALA A 26 9.94 30.50 -3.48
C ALA A 26 11.20 31.38 -3.42
N TYR A 27 11.08 32.59 -2.85
CA TYR A 27 12.21 33.51 -2.65
C TYR A 27 13.30 32.87 -1.78
N VAL A 28 12.92 32.27 -0.66
CA VAL A 28 13.86 31.63 0.26
C VAL A 28 14.55 30.43 -0.41
N LEU A 29 13.83 29.61 -1.20
CA LEU A 29 14.43 28.51 -1.95
C LEU A 29 15.42 29.02 -3.01
N ALA A 30 15.10 30.10 -3.71
CA ALA A 30 15.97 30.72 -4.71
C ALA A 30 17.22 31.29 -4.05
N ASP A 31 17.09 31.95 -2.91
CA ASP A 31 18.23 32.52 -2.18
C ASP A 31 19.14 31.43 -1.61
N VAL A 32 18.60 30.35 -1.05
CA VAL A 32 19.38 29.18 -0.61
C VAL A 32 20.13 28.56 -1.79
N LEU A 33 19.48 28.42 -2.95
CA LEU A 33 20.14 27.87 -4.14
C LEU A 33 21.27 28.79 -4.61
N ARG A 34 21.07 30.09 -4.57
CA ARG A 34 22.08 31.09 -4.95
C ARG A 34 23.27 31.13 -3.98
N THR A 35 23.02 31.08 -2.67
CA THR A 35 24.07 31.25 -1.63
C THR A 35 24.75 29.93 -1.24
N ASP A 36 23.99 28.86 -1.12
CA ASP A 36 24.44 27.56 -0.61
C ASP A 36 24.36 26.44 -1.65
N GLY A 37 24.11 26.77 -2.93
CA GLY A 37 23.95 25.76 -4.02
C GLY A 37 25.13 24.80 -4.11
N HIS A 38 26.35 25.25 -3.82
CA HIS A 38 27.57 24.45 -3.80
C HIS A 38 27.58 23.37 -2.70
N ARG A 39 26.73 23.49 -1.67
CA ARG A 39 26.54 22.50 -0.59
C ARG A 39 25.42 21.55 -0.86
N LEU A 40 24.58 21.86 -1.85
CA LEU A 40 23.43 21.02 -2.22
C LEU A 40 23.86 19.97 -3.23
N ARG A 41 23.46 18.73 -3.02
CA ARG A 41 23.65 17.69 -4.02
C ARG A 41 22.47 17.71 -4.98
N PRO A 42 22.68 17.86 -6.30
CA PRO A 42 21.60 17.79 -7.26
C PRO A 42 20.98 16.37 -7.21
N LEU A 43 19.65 16.34 -7.26
CA LEU A 43 18.92 15.08 -7.45
C LEU A 43 19.07 14.67 -8.91
N LEU A 44 19.92 13.68 -9.14
CA LEU A 44 20.03 13.07 -10.46
C LEU A 44 18.73 12.36 -10.83
N PRO A 45 18.22 12.56 -12.05
CA PRO A 45 16.98 11.94 -12.49
C PRO A 45 17.13 10.42 -12.63
N ASP A 46 16.03 9.71 -12.42
CA ASP A 46 15.93 8.31 -12.81
C ASP A 46 15.77 8.20 -14.35
N THR A 47 16.03 7.02 -14.89
CA THR A 47 15.81 6.76 -16.32
C THR A 47 14.33 6.91 -16.70
N PRO A 48 14.03 7.17 -17.99
CA PRO A 48 12.64 7.21 -18.48
C PRO A 48 11.85 5.93 -18.16
N ALA A 49 12.50 4.76 -18.13
CA ALA A 49 11.89 3.48 -17.80
C ALA A 49 11.38 3.48 -16.35
N THR A 50 12.22 3.88 -15.39
CA THR A 50 11.83 4.01 -13.97
C THR A 50 10.75 5.06 -13.76
N VAL A 51 10.82 6.19 -14.48
CA VAL A 51 9.80 7.26 -14.40
C VAL A 51 8.45 6.74 -14.89
N ALA A 52 8.42 6.01 -16.01
CA ALA A 52 7.20 5.39 -16.54
C ALA A 52 6.62 4.33 -15.60
N LEU A 53 7.47 3.44 -15.05
CA LEU A 53 7.07 2.43 -14.06
C LEU A 53 6.47 3.10 -12.82
N ARG A 54 7.11 4.16 -12.32
CA ARG A 54 6.62 4.94 -11.16
C ARG A 54 5.25 5.54 -11.41
N ALA A 55 5.01 6.08 -12.60
CA ALA A 55 3.70 6.61 -12.97
C ALA A 55 2.62 5.53 -12.94
N SER A 56 2.89 4.35 -13.52
CA SER A 56 1.95 3.21 -13.55
C SER A 56 1.65 2.69 -12.13
N VAL A 57 2.69 2.49 -11.30
CA VAL A 57 2.55 2.01 -9.91
C VAL A 57 1.73 2.98 -9.06
N ARG A 58 2.00 4.28 -9.17
CA ARG A 58 1.28 5.31 -8.42
C ARG A 58 -0.17 5.42 -8.86
N ALA A 59 -0.43 5.41 -10.17
CA ALA A 59 -1.79 5.41 -10.71
C ALA A 59 -2.59 4.18 -10.22
N ARG A 60 -1.98 2.98 -10.26
CA ARG A 60 -2.61 1.78 -9.70
C ARG A 60 -2.96 1.95 -8.22
N LYS A 61 -2.03 2.47 -7.40
CA LYS A 61 -2.26 2.69 -5.96
C LYS A 61 -3.40 3.68 -5.72
N ASP A 62 -3.50 4.72 -6.53
CA ASP A 62 -4.58 5.71 -6.44
C ASP A 62 -5.93 5.12 -6.84
N LEU A 63 -5.98 4.27 -7.89
CA LEU A 63 -7.20 3.54 -8.26
C LEU A 63 -7.62 2.53 -7.17
N VAL A 64 -6.69 1.83 -6.53
CA VAL A 64 -7.02 0.94 -5.40
C VAL A 64 -7.64 1.74 -4.25
N ARG A 65 -7.10 2.92 -3.93
CA ARG A 65 -7.69 3.80 -2.91
C ARG A 65 -9.07 4.33 -3.30
N ALA A 66 -9.27 4.65 -4.59
CA ALA A 66 -10.57 5.06 -5.11
C ALA A 66 -11.59 3.92 -4.97
N ARG A 67 -11.21 2.69 -5.35
CA ARG A 67 -12.05 1.49 -5.20
C ARG A 67 -12.48 1.29 -3.74
N VAL A 68 -11.56 1.34 -2.79
CA VAL A 68 -11.88 1.19 -1.36
C VAL A 68 -12.88 2.23 -0.91
N ARG A 69 -12.74 3.50 -1.33
CA ARG A 69 -13.71 4.55 -1.00
C ARG A 69 -15.10 4.28 -1.58
N ILE A 70 -15.17 3.83 -2.83
CA ILE A 70 -16.46 3.51 -3.47
C ILE A 70 -17.12 2.32 -2.76
N VAL A 71 -16.35 1.29 -2.36
CA VAL A 71 -16.87 0.15 -1.59
C VAL A 71 -17.41 0.61 -0.23
N GLN A 72 -16.72 1.50 0.47
CA GLN A 72 -17.21 2.08 1.73
C GLN A 72 -18.49 2.88 1.55
N GLN A 73 -18.60 3.66 0.46
CA GLN A 73 -19.82 4.38 0.11
C GLN A 73 -20.98 3.42 -0.22
N LEU A 74 -20.70 2.34 -0.95
CA LEU A 74 -21.67 1.28 -1.21
C LEU A 74 -22.14 0.62 0.08
N SER A 75 -21.22 0.29 1.00
CA SER A 75 -21.58 -0.29 2.32
C SER A 75 -22.52 0.63 3.08
N ALA A 76 -22.17 1.90 3.24
CA ALA A 76 -23.00 2.89 3.94
C ALA A 76 -24.36 3.13 3.25
N HIS A 77 -24.44 3.02 1.92
CA HIS A 77 -25.69 3.05 1.19
C HIS A 77 -26.55 1.82 1.50
N LEU A 78 -25.96 0.60 1.40
CA LEU A 78 -26.67 -0.65 1.65
C LEU A 78 -27.16 -0.81 3.09
N GLU A 79 -26.39 -0.32 4.08
CA GLU A 79 -26.83 -0.32 5.49
C GLU A 79 -28.19 0.36 5.69
N ARG A 80 -28.53 1.33 4.86
CA ARG A 80 -29.80 2.05 4.91
C ARG A 80 -30.88 1.45 4.05
N VAL A 81 -30.52 0.93 2.87
CA VAL A 81 -31.51 0.55 1.85
C VAL A 81 -31.69 -0.95 1.68
N PHE A 82 -30.64 -1.73 1.93
CA PHE A 82 -30.64 -3.17 1.81
C PHE A 82 -29.64 -3.81 2.80
N PRO A 83 -29.89 -3.72 4.13
CA PRO A 83 -28.95 -4.17 5.15
C PRO A 83 -28.53 -5.65 5.00
N GLY A 84 -29.44 -6.50 4.56
CA GLY A 84 -29.16 -7.92 4.36
C GLY A 84 -28.05 -8.24 3.35
N ALA A 85 -27.70 -7.30 2.47
CA ALA A 85 -26.63 -7.50 1.49
C ALA A 85 -25.23 -7.16 2.03
N VAL A 86 -25.10 -6.35 3.08
CA VAL A 86 -23.81 -5.85 3.59
C VAL A 86 -22.89 -7.00 4.02
N ASP A 87 -23.37 -7.86 4.92
CA ASP A 87 -22.59 -8.96 5.48
C ASP A 87 -22.98 -10.33 4.88
N LEU A 88 -23.69 -10.33 3.76
CA LEU A 88 -24.13 -11.58 3.13
C LEU A 88 -22.95 -12.47 2.74
N PHE A 89 -21.94 -11.87 2.13
CA PHE A 89 -20.66 -12.49 1.79
C PHE A 89 -19.54 -11.94 2.67
N ALA A 90 -18.38 -12.59 2.64
CA ALA A 90 -17.23 -12.20 3.47
C ALA A 90 -16.66 -10.82 3.11
N ASP A 91 -16.80 -10.42 1.85
CA ASP A 91 -16.28 -9.15 1.34
C ASP A 91 -17.26 -8.57 0.30
N LEU A 92 -17.72 -7.38 0.54
CA LEU A 92 -18.62 -6.66 -0.37
C LEU A 92 -17.96 -6.35 -1.73
N ASP A 93 -16.65 -6.23 -1.75
CA ASP A 93 -15.85 -6.05 -2.96
C ASP A 93 -15.56 -7.39 -3.69
N SER A 94 -16.02 -8.54 -3.20
CA SER A 94 -15.80 -9.82 -3.85
C SER A 94 -16.61 -9.96 -5.16
N PRO A 95 -16.14 -10.75 -6.14
CA PRO A 95 -16.88 -10.98 -7.38
C PRO A 95 -18.31 -11.49 -7.14
N ILE A 96 -18.50 -12.36 -6.15
CA ILE A 96 -19.80 -12.91 -5.84
C ILE A 96 -20.76 -11.87 -5.25
N ALA A 97 -20.27 -10.99 -4.36
CA ALA A 97 -21.07 -9.89 -3.81
C ALA A 97 -21.48 -8.89 -4.90
N GLN A 98 -20.56 -8.55 -5.79
CA GLN A 98 -20.85 -7.67 -6.94
C GLN A 98 -21.83 -8.31 -7.93
N ALA A 99 -21.71 -9.61 -8.22
CA ALA A 99 -22.65 -10.36 -9.04
C ALA A 99 -24.05 -10.43 -8.39
N PHE A 100 -24.09 -10.59 -7.05
CA PHE A 100 -25.34 -10.59 -6.29
C PHE A 100 -26.04 -9.25 -6.39
N LEU A 101 -25.35 -8.15 -6.10
CA LEU A 101 -25.91 -6.80 -6.17
C LEU A 101 -26.27 -6.36 -7.59
N THR A 102 -25.57 -6.87 -8.60
CA THR A 102 -25.94 -6.67 -10.00
C THR A 102 -27.30 -7.31 -10.31
N ARG A 103 -27.55 -8.51 -9.80
CA ARG A 103 -28.80 -9.25 -10.03
C ARG A 103 -29.93 -8.81 -9.11
N PHE A 104 -29.59 -8.51 -7.84
CA PHE A 104 -30.51 -8.20 -6.75
C PHE A 104 -30.10 -6.89 -6.06
N PRO A 105 -30.31 -5.73 -6.70
CA PRO A 105 -29.82 -4.45 -6.19
C PRO A 105 -30.68 -3.87 -5.06
N SER A 106 -31.82 -4.47 -4.71
CA SER A 106 -32.70 -4.08 -3.63
C SER A 106 -33.28 -5.28 -2.88
N ALA A 107 -33.78 -5.06 -1.67
CA ALA A 107 -34.45 -6.06 -0.86
C ALA A 107 -35.68 -6.66 -1.58
N GLU A 108 -36.46 -5.85 -2.29
CA GLU A 108 -37.61 -6.30 -3.08
C GLU A 108 -37.19 -7.26 -4.19
N ARG A 109 -36.14 -6.91 -4.94
CA ARG A 109 -35.64 -7.78 -6.01
C ARG A 109 -35.01 -9.07 -5.48
N ALA A 110 -34.56 -9.10 -4.24
CA ALA A 110 -34.06 -10.30 -3.57
C ALA A 110 -35.18 -11.13 -2.89
N ALA A 111 -36.37 -10.56 -2.66
CA ALA A 111 -37.45 -11.19 -1.90
C ALA A 111 -37.95 -12.52 -2.50
N TRP A 112 -37.85 -12.73 -3.82
CA TRP A 112 -38.24 -13.99 -4.46
C TRP A 112 -37.19 -15.11 -4.30
N LEU A 113 -35.97 -14.79 -3.78
CA LEU A 113 -34.97 -15.82 -3.49
C LEU A 113 -35.42 -16.66 -2.30
N GLY A 114 -35.78 -17.94 -2.57
CA GLY A 114 -35.83 -18.91 -1.50
C GLY A 114 -34.53 -19.73 -1.43
N PRO A 115 -34.33 -20.57 -0.40
CA PRO A 115 -33.10 -21.34 -0.21
C PRO A 115 -32.64 -22.12 -1.44
N ARG A 116 -33.57 -22.83 -2.11
CA ARG A 116 -33.27 -23.62 -3.32
C ARG A 116 -32.85 -22.75 -4.51
N ARG A 117 -33.50 -21.59 -4.71
CA ARG A 117 -33.17 -20.67 -5.80
C ARG A 117 -31.82 -19.98 -5.54
N PHE A 118 -31.55 -19.67 -4.29
CA PHE A 118 -30.26 -19.11 -3.91
C PHE A 118 -29.13 -20.09 -4.15
N GLU A 119 -29.31 -21.36 -3.75
CA GLU A 119 -28.32 -22.43 -4.00
C GLU A 119 -28.07 -22.59 -5.51
N ALA A 120 -29.10 -22.65 -6.34
CA ALA A 120 -28.97 -22.76 -7.79
C ALA A 120 -28.21 -21.56 -8.38
N TRP A 121 -28.45 -20.33 -7.86
CA TRP A 121 -27.73 -19.13 -8.28
C TRP A 121 -26.26 -19.21 -7.88
N LEU A 122 -25.94 -19.65 -6.65
CA LEU A 122 -24.55 -19.82 -6.18
C LEU A 122 -23.77 -20.82 -7.04
N ILE A 123 -24.38 -21.95 -7.38
CA ILE A 123 -23.82 -22.95 -8.30
C ILE A 123 -23.50 -22.30 -9.65
N GLY A 124 -24.47 -21.55 -10.21
CA GLY A 124 -24.28 -20.82 -11.47
C GLY A 124 -23.14 -19.80 -11.43
N GLN A 125 -22.87 -19.18 -10.27
CA GLN A 125 -21.75 -18.26 -10.05
C GLN A 125 -20.43 -18.98 -9.69
N ARG A 126 -20.41 -20.31 -9.61
CA ARG A 126 -19.25 -21.09 -9.13
C ARG A 126 -18.74 -20.58 -7.78
N TYR A 127 -19.66 -20.34 -6.85
CA TYR A 127 -19.33 -19.76 -5.55
C TYR A 127 -18.30 -20.60 -4.78
N PRO A 128 -17.11 -20.06 -4.45
CA PRO A 128 -16.06 -20.81 -3.79
C PRO A 128 -16.20 -20.85 -2.27
N GLY A 129 -17.22 -20.18 -1.71
CA GLY A 129 -17.45 -20.12 -0.27
C GLY A 129 -18.05 -21.40 0.29
N ARG A 130 -17.98 -21.54 1.61
CA ARG A 130 -18.46 -22.75 2.31
C ARG A 130 -19.93 -22.66 2.74
N ARG A 131 -20.59 -21.50 2.63
CA ARG A 131 -21.98 -21.31 3.05
C ARG A 131 -22.91 -21.79 1.97
N THR A 132 -23.95 -22.50 2.40
CA THR A 132 -25.03 -22.97 1.54
C THR A 132 -26.03 -21.86 1.19
N GLY A 133 -26.84 -22.07 0.14
CA GLY A 133 -27.91 -21.14 -0.19
C GLY A 133 -28.95 -21.00 0.94
N ALA A 134 -29.17 -22.07 1.72
CA ALA A 134 -30.04 -22.00 2.90
C ALA A 134 -29.50 -21.11 3.99
N GLU A 135 -28.20 -21.19 4.30
CA GLU A 135 -27.55 -20.35 5.31
C GLU A 135 -27.51 -18.88 4.88
N LEU A 136 -27.20 -18.61 3.61
CA LEU A 136 -27.19 -17.24 3.09
C LEU A 136 -28.61 -16.66 3.04
N HIS A 137 -29.62 -17.47 2.67
CA HIS A 137 -31.00 -17.05 2.72
C HIS A 137 -31.45 -16.72 4.15
N ALA A 138 -31.11 -17.58 5.13
CA ALA A 138 -31.43 -17.33 6.53
C ALA A 138 -30.82 -15.99 7.04
N ARG A 139 -29.58 -15.68 6.64
CA ARG A 139 -28.95 -14.37 6.94
C ARG A 139 -29.69 -13.22 6.30
N LEU A 140 -30.10 -13.37 5.04
CA LEU A 140 -30.82 -12.33 4.31
C LEU A 140 -32.17 -12.01 4.99
N VAL A 141 -32.87 -13.05 5.43
CA VAL A 141 -34.18 -12.92 6.13
C VAL A 141 -34.02 -12.39 7.56
N ALA A 142 -32.94 -12.75 8.25
CA ALA A 142 -32.69 -12.29 9.62
C ALA A 142 -32.21 -10.83 9.69
N ALA A 143 -31.80 -10.26 8.57
CA ALA A 143 -31.35 -8.86 8.52
C ALA A 143 -32.51 -7.89 8.71
N PRO A 144 -32.25 -6.64 9.15
CA PRO A 144 -33.26 -5.60 9.18
C PRO A 144 -33.93 -5.42 7.80
N ALA A 145 -35.21 -5.03 7.83
CA ALA A 145 -35.95 -4.80 6.59
C ALA A 145 -35.28 -3.70 5.74
N GLY A 146 -35.16 -3.97 4.46
CA GLY A 146 -34.69 -2.98 3.50
C GLY A 146 -35.84 -2.04 3.08
N VAL A 147 -35.50 -1.03 2.29
CA VAL A 147 -36.48 -0.09 1.70
C VAL A 147 -37.30 -0.82 0.64
N THR A 148 -38.62 -0.63 0.70
CA THR A 148 -39.60 -1.18 -0.22
C THR A 148 -40.52 -0.06 -0.74
N GLY A 149 -41.32 -0.36 -1.79
CA GLY A 149 -42.28 0.60 -2.37
C GLY A 149 -41.62 1.56 -3.38
N PRO A 150 -42.21 2.75 -3.60
CA PRO A 150 -41.82 3.65 -4.68
C PRO A 150 -40.35 4.11 -4.66
N GLU A 151 -39.73 4.09 -3.49
CA GLU A 151 -38.33 4.50 -3.31
C GLU A 151 -37.33 3.38 -3.66
N ALA A 152 -37.76 2.12 -3.71
CA ALA A 152 -36.89 0.98 -3.89
C ALA A 152 -36.17 0.99 -5.26
N ASP A 153 -36.85 1.32 -6.34
CA ASP A 153 -36.29 1.34 -7.69
C ASP A 153 -35.23 2.46 -7.89
N PRO A 154 -35.45 3.72 -7.50
CA PRO A 154 -34.41 4.76 -7.52
C PRO A 154 -33.19 4.36 -6.69
N LEU A 155 -33.36 3.79 -5.51
CA LEU A 155 -32.26 3.37 -4.65
C LEU A 155 -31.52 2.14 -5.21
N ALA A 156 -32.22 1.21 -5.86
CA ALA A 156 -31.61 0.12 -6.61
C ALA A 156 -30.72 0.62 -7.76
N ALA A 157 -31.14 1.68 -8.46
CA ALA A 157 -30.33 2.33 -9.49
C ALA A 157 -29.03 2.92 -8.92
N VAL A 158 -29.08 3.51 -7.71
CA VAL A 158 -27.86 3.98 -7.00
C VAL A 158 -26.94 2.81 -6.65
N THR A 159 -27.48 1.70 -6.13
CA THR A 159 -26.70 0.49 -5.87
C THR A 159 -25.97 0.01 -7.13
N LEU A 160 -26.68 -0.09 -8.27
CA LEU A 160 -26.10 -0.47 -9.55
C LEU A 160 -25.04 0.54 -10.03
N GLY A 161 -25.20 1.82 -9.76
CA GLY A 161 -24.22 2.85 -10.04
C GLY A 161 -22.88 2.57 -9.34
N TYR A 162 -22.92 2.29 -8.04
CA TYR A 162 -21.71 1.90 -7.29
C TYR A 162 -21.06 0.61 -7.79
N VAL A 163 -21.87 -0.43 -8.05
CA VAL A 163 -21.38 -1.72 -8.58
C VAL A 163 -20.65 -1.52 -9.90
N ARG A 164 -21.22 -0.75 -10.84
CA ARG A 164 -20.59 -0.44 -12.13
C ARG A 164 -19.31 0.38 -11.97
N ALA A 165 -19.30 1.36 -11.06
CA ALA A 165 -18.10 2.14 -10.78
C ALA A 165 -16.97 1.27 -10.21
N ILE A 166 -17.26 0.36 -9.29
CA ILE A 166 -16.29 -0.61 -8.75
C ILE A 166 -15.76 -1.51 -9.86
N ALA A 167 -16.62 -2.03 -10.72
CA ALA A 167 -16.23 -2.88 -11.86
C ALA A 167 -15.28 -2.14 -12.82
N ALA A 168 -15.60 -0.91 -13.20
CA ALA A 168 -14.77 -0.10 -14.08
C ALA A 168 -13.39 0.19 -13.47
N VAL A 169 -13.33 0.55 -12.18
CA VAL A 169 -12.05 0.78 -11.49
C VAL A 169 -11.23 -0.51 -11.39
N ARG A 170 -11.85 -1.66 -11.15
CA ARG A 170 -11.16 -2.97 -11.14
C ARG A 170 -10.54 -3.30 -12.50
N GLU A 171 -11.28 -3.09 -13.58
CA GLU A 171 -10.78 -3.29 -14.94
C GLU A 171 -9.51 -2.46 -15.17
N GLN A 172 -9.54 -1.17 -14.83
CA GLN A 172 -8.39 -0.29 -14.99
C GLN A 172 -7.21 -0.66 -14.10
N ILE A 173 -7.46 -1.17 -12.89
CA ILE A 173 -6.39 -1.74 -12.04
C ILE A 173 -5.74 -2.93 -12.75
N GLY A 174 -6.52 -3.84 -13.33
CA GLY A 174 -5.99 -4.98 -14.08
C GLY A 174 -5.14 -4.57 -15.29
N VAL A 175 -5.58 -3.58 -16.06
CA VAL A 175 -4.80 -3.02 -17.19
C VAL A 175 -3.46 -2.46 -16.70
N LEU A 176 -3.46 -1.71 -15.59
CA LEU A 176 -2.23 -1.18 -15.02
C LEU A 176 -1.32 -2.29 -14.46
N GLU A 177 -1.86 -3.35 -13.86
CA GLU A 177 -1.08 -4.49 -13.37
C GLU A 177 -0.37 -5.23 -14.50
N THR A 178 -1.03 -5.44 -15.64
CA THR A 178 -0.41 -5.99 -16.85
C THR A 178 0.73 -5.10 -17.35
N ARG A 179 0.47 -3.80 -17.46
CA ARG A 179 1.49 -2.83 -17.88
C ARG A 179 2.68 -2.76 -16.91
N ILE A 180 2.43 -2.80 -15.61
CA ILE A 180 3.48 -2.85 -14.57
C ILE A 180 4.33 -4.11 -14.72
N ALA A 181 3.71 -5.25 -15.00
CA ALA A 181 4.42 -6.51 -15.21
C ALA A 181 5.37 -6.44 -16.41
N GLU A 182 4.88 -5.92 -17.55
CA GLU A 182 5.67 -5.71 -18.75
C GLU A 182 6.84 -4.74 -18.50
N GLN A 183 6.56 -3.58 -17.90
CA GLN A 183 7.59 -2.58 -17.59
C GLN A 183 8.66 -3.13 -16.65
N LEU A 184 8.26 -3.90 -15.62
CA LEU A 184 9.18 -4.52 -14.67
C LEU A 184 10.05 -5.60 -15.32
N ALA A 185 9.47 -6.42 -16.20
CA ALA A 185 10.19 -7.47 -16.92
C ALA A 185 11.26 -6.90 -17.86
N LEU A 186 10.99 -5.75 -18.47
CA LEU A 186 11.93 -5.06 -19.37
C LEU A 186 12.94 -4.19 -18.63
N HIS A 187 12.75 -3.93 -17.32
CA HIS A 187 13.61 -3.04 -16.56
C HIS A 187 14.91 -3.77 -16.16
N PRO A 188 16.11 -3.16 -16.38
CA PRO A 188 17.40 -3.78 -16.04
C PRO A 188 17.51 -4.26 -14.59
N ASP A 189 16.90 -3.52 -13.66
CA ASP A 189 16.91 -3.83 -12.23
C ASP A 189 15.70 -4.69 -11.79
N GLY A 190 14.80 -5.06 -12.71
CA GLY A 190 13.57 -5.80 -12.37
C GLY A 190 13.82 -7.10 -11.62
N THR A 191 14.81 -7.86 -12.06
CA THR A 191 15.19 -9.15 -11.46
C THR A 191 15.70 -9.02 -10.01
N ILE A 192 16.31 -7.89 -9.66
CA ILE A 192 16.79 -7.62 -8.30
C ILE A 192 15.61 -7.57 -7.32
N PHE A 193 14.54 -6.85 -7.70
CA PHE A 193 13.40 -6.66 -6.81
C PHE A 193 12.43 -7.83 -6.82
N THR A 194 12.31 -8.55 -7.94
CA THR A 194 11.50 -9.78 -8.01
C THR A 194 12.11 -10.97 -7.28
N SER A 195 13.44 -10.99 -7.07
CA SER A 195 14.12 -12.04 -6.29
C SER A 195 13.87 -11.95 -4.78
N LEU A 196 13.39 -10.82 -4.28
CA LEU A 196 13.11 -10.63 -2.85
C LEU A 196 11.95 -11.52 -2.40
N PRO A 197 11.98 -12.06 -1.17
CA PRO A 197 10.98 -13.02 -0.70
C PRO A 197 9.57 -12.38 -0.68
N ARG A 198 8.60 -13.06 -1.30
CA ARG A 198 7.20 -12.62 -1.46
C ARG A 198 7.02 -11.24 -2.11
N SER A 199 8.04 -10.76 -2.80
CA SER A 199 7.94 -9.45 -3.46
C SER A 199 6.78 -9.41 -4.46
N GLY A 200 6.64 -10.44 -5.29
CA GLY A 200 5.65 -10.47 -6.36
C GLY A 200 5.84 -9.31 -7.34
N THR A 201 5.08 -9.28 -8.42
CA THR A 201 5.25 -8.27 -9.48
C THR A 201 4.98 -6.85 -9.01
N VAL A 202 3.82 -6.63 -8.37
CA VAL A 202 3.38 -5.28 -7.98
C VAL A 202 4.25 -4.69 -6.88
N ARG A 203 4.67 -5.51 -5.92
CA ARG A 203 5.49 -5.08 -4.80
C ARG A 203 6.93 -4.82 -5.21
N ALA A 204 7.50 -5.68 -6.06
CA ALA A 204 8.81 -5.48 -6.70
C ALA A 204 8.84 -4.18 -7.51
N ALA A 205 7.82 -3.95 -8.33
CA ALA A 205 7.68 -2.74 -9.10
C ALA A 205 7.54 -1.50 -8.21
N ALA A 206 6.82 -1.58 -7.11
CA ALA A 206 6.67 -0.47 -6.17
C ALA A 206 7.99 -0.11 -5.49
N LEU A 207 8.77 -1.10 -5.05
CA LEU A 207 10.09 -0.88 -4.48
C LEU A 207 11.04 -0.25 -5.50
N LEU A 208 11.16 -0.83 -6.70
CA LEU A 208 12.01 -0.29 -7.76
C LEU A 208 11.58 1.13 -8.14
N ALA A 209 10.29 1.35 -8.34
CA ALA A 209 9.76 2.65 -8.75
C ALA A 209 10.03 3.77 -7.72
N GLU A 210 9.95 3.47 -6.43
CA GLU A 210 10.13 4.50 -5.39
C GLU A 210 11.58 4.64 -4.95
N ILE A 211 12.41 3.60 -4.99
CA ILE A 211 13.86 3.68 -4.79
C ILE A 211 14.52 4.38 -5.99
N GLY A 212 14.12 4.00 -7.20
CA GLY A 212 14.71 4.47 -8.44
C GLY A 212 15.89 3.64 -8.91
N ASP A 213 16.49 4.02 -10.02
CA ASP A 213 17.65 3.38 -10.64
C ASP A 213 18.92 4.23 -10.62
N CYS A 214 18.84 5.46 -10.10
CA CYS A 214 19.99 6.34 -9.91
C CYS A 214 20.70 5.99 -8.58
N ARG A 215 21.75 5.17 -8.66
CA ARG A 215 22.49 4.66 -7.50
C ARG A 215 23.24 5.73 -6.72
N GLU A 216 23.68 6.76 -7.39
CA GLU A 216 24.39 7.90 -6.77
C GLU A 216 23.52 8.70 -5.80
N ARG A 217 22.19 8.57 -5.93
CA ARG A 217 21.23 9.20 -5.01
C ARG A 217 21.37 8.66 -3.58
N PHE A 218 21.73 7.39 -3.43
CA PHE A 218 21.85 6.72 -2.15
C PHE A 218 23.24 6.08 -2.00
N PRO A 219 24.28 6.88 -1.70
CA PRO A 219 25.65 6.36 -1.55
C PRO A 219 25.79 5.39 -0.36
N THR A 220 24.86 5.43 0.59
CA THR A 220 24.83 4.54 1.75
C THR A 220 23.40 4.03 2.03
N PRO A 221 23.26 2.87 2.68
CA PRO A 221 21.95 2.37 3.08
C PRO A 221 21.24 3.29 4.08
N GLU A 222 21.99 4.05 4.89
CA GLU A 222 21.44 5.05 5.81
C GLU A 222 20.73 6.18 5.07
N ALA A 223 21.27 6.64 3.93
CA ALA A 223 20.65 7.65 3.10
C ALA A 223 19.28 7.19 2.60
N LEU A 224 19.19 5.94 2.12
CA LEU A 224 17.93 5.32 1.71
C LEU A 224 16.98 5.14 2.89
N ALA A 225 17.47 4.66 4.05
CA ALA A 225 16.68 4.49 5.26
C ALA A 225 16.10 5.81 5.78
N CYS A 226 16.87 6.88 5.71
CA CYS A 226 16.42 8.23 6.10
C CYS A 226 15.32 8.74 5.20
N LEU A 227 15.46 8.61 3.87
CA LEU A 227 14.43 9.04 2.92
C LEU A 227 13.16 8.18 3.05
N ALA A 228 13.30 6.88 3.25
CA ALA A 228 12.19 5.95 3.48
C ALA A 228 11.54 6.10 4.86
N GLY A 229 12.07 6.93 5.76
CA GLY A 229 11.55 7.05 7.13
C GLY A 229 11.71 5.78 7.98
N ALA A 230 12.58 4.86 7.56
CA ALA A 230 12.92 3.64 8.30
C ALA A 230 13.98 3.90 9.39
N ALA A 231 14.75 4.98 9.28
CA ALA A 231 15.67 5.44 10.32
C ALA A 231 14.97 6.44 11.25
N PRO A 232 15.21 6.35 12.58
CA PRO A 232 14.66 7.33 13.52
C PRO A 232 15.26 8.73 13.32
N SER A 233 14.60 9.74 13.86
CA SER A 233 15.14 11.10 13.98
C SER A 233 15.65 11.30 15.39
N THR A 234 16.95 11.56 15.53
CA THR A 234 17.57 11.89 16.81
C THR A 234 17.68 13.41 16.94
N ARG A 235 17.20 13.94 18.05
CA ARG A 235 17.41 15.34 18.46
C ARG A 235 18.25 15.33 19.71
N GLN A 236 19.36 16.07 19.69
CA GLN A 236 20.24 16.18 20.83
C GLN A 236 20.55 17.66 21.08
N SER A 237 20.36 18.09 22.32
CA SER A 237 20.71 19.44 22.80
C SER A 237 21.28 19.28 24.20
N GLY A 238 22.58 19.58 24.35
CA GLY A 238 23.30 19.34 25.59
C GLY A 238 23.21 17.88 26.02
N GLN A 239 22.75 17.64 27.25
CA GLN A 239 22.57 16.32 27.82
C GLN A 239 21.24 15.64 27.41
N HIS A 240 20.32 16.38 26.79
CA HIS A 240 19.02 15.84 26.39
C HIS A 240 19.11 15.19 25.01
N ARG A 241 18.82 13.88 24.93
CA ARG A 241 18.74 13.11 23.68
C ARG A 241 17.36 12.49 23.52
N ALA A 242 16.64 12.92 22.50
CA ALA A 242 15.34 12.34 22.13
C ALA A 242 15.44 11.62 20.79
N VAL A 243 14.95 10.37 20.75
CA VAL A 243 14.84 9.56 19.53
C VAL A 243 13.38 9.43 19.18
N THR A 244 12.97 9.98 18.05
CA THR A 244 11.57 10.07 17.65
C THR A 244 11.36 9.45 16.26
N PHE A 245 10.10 9.23 15.93
CA PHE A 245 9.70 8.82 14.59
C PHE A 245 10.07 9.91 13.56
N ARG A 246 10.62 9.49 12.42
CA ARG A 246 10.95 10.40 11.32
C ARG A 246 9.70 10.70 10.48
N TRP A 247 9.08 11.83 10.72
CA TRP A 247 7.94 12.31 9.94
C TRP A 247 8.36 12.83 8.56
N ALA A 248 9.55 13.43 8.48
CA ALA A 248 10.15 13.98 7.27
C ALA A 248 10.74 12.86 6.42
N CYS A 249 9.94 12.25 5.56
CA CYS A 249 10.34 11.16 4.68
C CYS A 249 9.49 11.15 3.41
N ASP A 250 9.93 10.41 2.39
CA ASP A 250 9.08 10.07 1.26
C ASP A 250 8.06 9.01 1.70
N LYS A 251 6.80 9.43 1.81
CA LYS A 251 5.73 8.55 2.28
C LYS A 251 5.45 7.39 1.32
N LYS A 252 5.66 7.58 0.01
CA LYS A 252 5.40 6.53 -0.99
C LYS A 252 6.48 5.45 -0.92
N LEU A 253 7.74 5.85 -0.79
CA LEU A 253 8.86 4.94 -0.56
C LEU A 253 8.70 4.19 0.77
N ARG A 254 8.33 4.90 1.84
CA ARG A 254 8.06 4.28 3.14
C ARG A 254 6.97 3.21 3.05
N ASP A 255 5.85 3.55 2.40
CA ASP A 255 4.73 2.62 2.25
C ASP A 255 5.11 1.39 1.43
N ALA A 256 5.89 1.55 0.34
CA ALA A 256 6.36 0.43 -0.46
C ALA A 256 7.32 -0.49 0.33
N LEU A 257 8.23 0.11 1.09
CA LEU A 257 9.18 -0.63 1.91
C LEU A 257 8.50 -1.36 3.07
N LEU A 258 7.54 -0.73 3.74
CA LEU A 258 6.78 -1.36 4.83
C LEU A 258 5.91 -2.51 4.32
N ASP A 259 5.18 -2.32 3.22
CA ASP A 259 4.35 -3.35 2.61
C ASP A 259 5.17 -4.60 2.25
N PHE A 260 6.34 -4.40 1.65
CA PHE A 260 7.26 -5.49 1.38
C PHE A 260 7.78 -6.15 2.67
N ALA A 261 8.30 -5.35 3.61
CA ALA A 261 8.93 -5.87 4.81
C ALA A 261 7.95 -6.67 5.67
N GLU A 262 6.73 -6.17 5.85
CA GLU A 262 5.71 -6.84 6.64
C GLU A 262 5.27 -8.17 6.04
N ASP A 263 5.20 -8.29 4.71
CA ASP A 263 4.83 -9.53 4.04
C ASP A 263 5.99 -10.54 3.97
N SER A 264 7.24 -10.06 3.88
CA SER A 264 8.44 -10.91 3.78
C SER A 264 8.59 -11.89 4.96
N ARG A 265 8.07 -11.55 6.14
CA ARG A 265 8.12 -12.39 7.36
C ARG A 265 7.41 -13.73 7.21
N PHE A 266 6.49 -13.87 6.26
CA PHE A 266 5.76 -15.11 6.01
C PHE A 266 6.53 -16.11 5.12
N ALA A 267 7.68 -15.71 4.56
CA ALA A 267 8.50 -16.58 3.72
C ALA A 267 10.01 -16.45 3.96
N ASN A 268 10.41 -15.72 5.01
CA ASN A 268 11.81 -15.55 5.35
C ASN A 268 11.97 -15.58 6.89
N GLU A 269 12.65 -16.61 7.40
CA GLU A 269 12.79 -16.84 8.83
C GLU A 269 13.53 -15.72 9.56
N TRP A 270 14.54 -15.11 8.92
CA TRP A 270 15.24 -13.96 9.48
C TRP A 270 14.31 -12.75 9.65
N ALA A 271 13.44 -12.51 8.68
CA ALA A 271 12.45 -11.43 8.75
C ALA A 271 11.40 -11.71 9.85
N ALA A 272 10.93 -12.95 9.94
CA ALA A 272 10.02 -13.41 10.98
C ALA A 272 10.63 -13.23 12.38
N ASP A 273 11.90 -13.61 12.55
CA ASP A 273 12.61 -13.53 13.81
C ASP A 273 12.81 -12.07 14.27
N ILE A 274 13.24 -11.17 13.36
CA ILE A 274 13.36 -9.74 13.68
C ILE A 274 12.03 -9.16 14.15
N TYR A 275 10.94 -9.47 13.42
CA TYR A 275 9.62 -9.00 13.77
C TYR A 275 9.15 -9.54 15.12
N ARG A 276 9.27 -10.86 15.35
CA ARG A 276 8.91 -11.53 16.60
C ARG A 276 9.65 -10.93 17.78
N ARG A 277 10.99 -10.82 17.71
CA ARG A 277 11.78 -10.18 18.79
C ARG A 277 11.40 -8.72 19.06
N ALA A 278 10.95 -7.99 18.06
CA ALA A 278 10.45 -6.63 18.26
C ALA A 278 9.13 -6.65 19.06
N ILE A 279 8.20 -7.55 18.74
CA ILE A 279 6.94 -7.71 19.47
C ILE A 279 7.22 -8.17 20.93
N GLU A 280 8.08 -9.14 21.15
CA GLU A 280 8.49 -9.63 22.47
C GLU A 280 9.09 -8.52 23.35
N ARG A 281 9.79 -7.55 22.74
CA ARG A 281 10.26 -6.33 23.44
C ARG A 281 9.17 -5.26 23.63
N GLY A 282 7.89 -5.60 23.48
CA GLY A 282 6.76 -4.70 23.68
C GLY A 282 6.54 -3.67 22.58
N LYS A 283 7.12 -3.84 21.38
CA LYS A 283 6.86 -2.93 20.27
C LYS A 283 5.54 -3.27 19.61
N ARG A 284 4.70 -2.26 19.35
CA ARG A 284 3.47 -2.43 18.58
C ARG A 284 3.78 -2.75 17.11
N HIS A 285 2.85 -3.43 16.44
CA HIS A 285 2.96 -3.83 15.04
C HIS A 285 3.57 -2.77 14.10
N PRO A 286 3.12 -1.50 14.06
CA PRO A 286 3.71 -0.52 13.13
C PRO A 286 5.18 -0.17 13.46
N HIS A 287 5.61 -0.35 14.72
CA HIS A 287 7.00 -0.14 15.10
C HIS A 287 7.86 -1.36 14.75
N ALA A 288 7.35 -2.57 14.98
CA ALA A 288 8.03 -3.81 14.60
C ALA A 288 8.23 -3.89 13.07
N GLY A 289 7.21 -3.50 12.28
CA GLY A 289 7.32 -3.38 10.83
C GLY A 289 8.43 -2.41 10.39
N ARG A 290 8.57 -1.25 11.06
CA ARG A 290 9.67 -0.30 10.75
C ARG A 290 11.06 -0.83 11.11
N ILE A 291 11.18 -1.58 12.21
CA ILE A 291 12.45 -2.23 12.58
C ILE A 291 12.83 -3.25 11.50
N LEU A 292 11.87 -4.05 11.06
CA LEU A 292 12.09 -5.00 9.98
C LEU A 292 12.41 -4.31 8.65
N ALA A 293 11.68 -3.26 8.31
CA ALA A 293 11.92 -2.46 7.11
C ALA A 293 13.35 -1.86 7.12
N ARG A 294 13.81 -1.34 8.26
CA ARG A 294 15.20 -0.84 8.39
C ARG A 294 16.22 -1.95 8.14
N ALA A 295 15.99 -3.15 8.66
CA ALA A 295 16.89 -4.28 8.43
C ALA A 295 16.92 -4.70 6.94
N TRP A 296 15.77 -4.68 6.27
CA TRP A 296 15.70 -4.96 4.83
C TRP A 296 16.37 -3.89 3.96
N VAL A 297 16.42 -2.64 4.40
CA VAL A 297 17.11 -1.57 3.64
C VAL A 297 18.56 -1.94 3.34
N ASP A 298 19.28 -2.50 4.31
CA ASP A 298 20.69 -2.86 4.12
C ASP A 298 20.85 -3.95 3.05
N VAL A 299 19.96 -4.95 3.05
CA VAL A 299 19.94 -6.03 2.08
C VAL A 299 19.54 -5.53 0.69
N ILE A 300 18.43 -4.79 0.60
CA ILE A 300 17.93 -4.23 -0.66
C ILE A 300 18.96 -3.30 -1.28
N TRP A 301 19.51 -2.39 -0.48
CA TRP A 301 20.51 -1.43 -0.94
C TRP A 301 21.75 -2.16 -1.50
N ARG A 302 22.25 -3.19 -0.82
CA ARG A 302 23.39 -3.97 -1.29
C ARG A 302 23.08 -4.66 -2.62
N CYS A 303 21.97 -5.40 -2.71
CA CYS A 303 21.57 -6.05 -3.96
C CYS A 303 21.42 -5.04 -5.11
N TRP A 304 20.81 -3.90 -4.83
CA TRP A 304 20.59 -2.84 -5.81
C TRP A 304 21.90 -2.15 -6.24
N GLN A 305 22.79 -1.81 -5.32
CA GLN A 305 24.10 -1.21 -5.63
C GLN A 305 24.99 -2.16 -6.45
N ASP A 306 25.07 -3.41 -6.02
CA ASP A 306 25.91 -4.44 -6.65
C ASP A 306 25.26 -5.02 -7.93
N ARG A 307 24.02 -4.62 -8.27
CA ARG A 307 23.23 -5.14 -9.41
C ARG A 307 23.07 -6.66 -9.39
N VAL A 308 22.92 -7.25 -8.21
CA VAL A 308 22.82 -8.68 -8.01
C VAL A 308 21.47 -9.03 -7.38
N PRO A 309 20.73 -10.01 -7.90
CA PRO A 309 19.53 -10.52 -7.27
C PRO A 309 19.78 -11.00 -5.83
N TYR A 310 18.74 -10.91 -5.00
CA TYR A 310 18.79 -11.45 -3.65
C TYR A 310 18.97 -12.98 -3.69
N ASP A 311 19.96 -13.47 -2.96
CA ASP A 311 20.27 -14.87 -2.80
C ASP A 311 20.19 -15.24 -1.31
N PRO A 312 19.20 -16.06 -0.89
CA PRO A 312 19.10 -16.50 0.50
C PRO A 312 20.37 -17.20 1.01
N ALA A 313 21.11 -17.94 0.15
CA ALA A 313 22.33 -18.64 0.53
C ALA A 313 23.48 -17.69 0.90
N LYS A 314 23.48 -16.48 0.34
CA LYS A 314 24.45 -15.43 0.65
C LYS A 314 24.03 -14.52 1.82
N HIS A 315 22.81 -14.65 2.31
CA HIS A 315 22.29 -13.85 3.41
C HIS A 315 22.80 -14.40 4.75
N ARG A 316 23.98 -13.94 5.17
CA ARG A 316 24.68 -14.46 6.35
C ARG A 316 23.82 -14.49 7.63
N ALA A 317 22.99 -13.50 7.85
CA ALA A 317 22.11 -13.44 9.02
C ALA A 317 21.00 -14.50 8.97
N LEU A 318 20.43 -14.79 7.80
CA LEU A 318 19.50 -15.89 7.59
C LEU A 318 20.19 -17.24 7.79
N GLN A 319 21.37 -17.44 7.20
CA GLN A 319 22.13 -18.69 7.31
C GLN A 319 22.49 -19.01 8.77
N ARG A 320 22.82 -18.01 9.58
CA ARG A 320 23.08 -18.20 11.03
C ARG A 320 21.85 -18.70 11.79
N LEU A 321 20.65 -18.31 11.39
CA LEU A 321 19.41 -18.78 12.02
C LEU A 321 19.07 -20.20 11.59
N VAL A 322 19.21 -20.49 10.30
CA VAL A 322 18.91 -21.83 9.75
C VAL A 322 19.89 -22.90 10.25
N LEU A 323 21.15 -22.50 10.48
CA LEU A 323 22.21 -23.42 10.98
C LEU A 323 22.31 -23.47 12.50
N ALA A 324 21.59 -22.60 13.23
CA ALA A 324 21.53 -22.66 14.68
C ALA A 324 20.78 -23.94 15.11
N PRO A 325 21.36 -24.80 15.98
CA PRO A 325 20.60 -25.93 16.52
C PRO A 325 19.34 -25.42 17.21
N ALA A 326 18.23 -26.13 17.03
CA ALA A 326 16.98 -25.85 17.72
C ALA A 326 17.25 -25.97 19.25
N ALA A 327 17.14 -24.85 19.96
CA ALA A 327 17.35 -24.79 21.40
C ALA A 327 16.13 -25.36 22.16
#